data_0f32250ee6f2c7f714dcac41888375a4
#
_entry.id   0f32250ee6f2c7f714dcac41888375a4
#
_cell.length_a   1.000
_cell.length_b   1.000
_cell.length_c   1.000
_cell.angle_alpha   90.00
_cell.angle_beta   90.00
_cell.angle_gamma   90.00
#
_symmetry.space_group_name_H-M   'P 1'
#
loop_
_entity.id
_entity.type
_entity.pdbx_description
1 polymer ?
#
loop_
_entity_poly.entity_id
_entity_poly.type
_entity_poly.pdbx_seq_one_letter_code
_entity_poly.pdbx_strand_id
1 'polypeptide(L)'
;MIYEEGMFCKHFKGKTLLEKNIYEVLKIGVKWADLEKFSGEVKYSGDGDFMTATNLVLYRNIFQNGKMFAREYEDISSELSPEKQKEFNQTLKVQPLSQEELEIVFSEKFKKDKQEFEEAKQKI
;
A
#
# COMPACT_ATOMS: atom_id res chain seq x y z
N MET A 1 1.68 -13.27 -11.78
CA MET A 1 0.93 -12.28 -10.98
C MET A 1 1.81 -11.06 -10.70
N ILE A 2 1.20 -9.88 -10.67
CA ILE A 2 1.94 -8.64 -10.43
C ILE A 2 2.35 -8.50 -8.96
N TYR A 3 1.49 -8.93 -8.04
CA TYR A 3 1.72 -8.81 -6.60
C TYR A 3 2.03 -10.14 -5.96
N GLU A 4 2.89 -10.11 -4.93
CA GLU A 4 3.22 -11.25 -4.07
C GLU A 4 3.12 -10.82 -2.62
N GLU A 5 2.82 -11.73 -1.72
CA GLU A 5 2.80 -11.45 -0.28
C GLU A 5 4.19 -11.00 0.19
N GLY A 6 4.22 -9.95 1.00
CA GLY A 6 5.46 -9.34 1.46
C GLY A 6 6.06 -8.31 0.50
N MET A 7 5.50 -8.14 -0.68
CA MET A 7 5.95 -7.15 -1.66
C MET A 7 5.58 -5.73 -1.22
N PHE A 8 6.44 -4.76 -1.55
CA PHE A 8 6.17 -3.35 -1.31
C PHE A 8 5.80 -2.65 -2.60
N CYS A 9 4.75 -1.81 -2.53
CA CYS A 9 4.17 -1.13 -3.68
C CYS A 9 3.94 0.34 -3.38
N LYS A 10 3.80 1.14 -4.44
CA LYS A 10 3.49 2.57 -4.35
C LYS A 10 2.17 2.87 -5.04
N HIS A 11 1.32 3.68 -4.40
CA HIS A 11 0.12 4.23 -5.01
C HIS A 11 0.53 5.39 -5.92
N PHE A 12 -0.17 5.57 -7.05
CA PHE A 12 0.27 6.52 -8.09
C PHE A 12 0.24 8.00 -7.66
N LYS A 13 -0.68 8.40 -6.78
CA LYS A 13 -0.82 9.79 -6.38
C LYS A 13 0.43 10.30 -5.66
N GLY A 14 0.90 11.47 -6.10
CA GLY A 14 2.16 12.05 -5.63
C GLY A 14 3.19 12.07 -6.74
N LYS A 15 3.95 13.15 -6.86
CA LYS A 15 4.93 13.33 -7.95
C LYS A 15 6.27 12.70 -7.65
N THR A 16 6.66 12.65 -6.39
CA THR A 16 7.91 12.01 -5.96
C THR A 16 7.60 10.74 -5.18
N LEU A 17 8.58 9.85 -5.08
CA LEU A 17 8.41 8.57 -4.39
C LEU A 17 7.91 8.74 -2.95
N LEU A 18 8.50 9.66 -2.19
CA LEU A 18 8.17 9.85 -0.77
C LEU A 18 6.85 10.60 -0.55
N GLU A 19 6.29 11.21 -1.60
CA GLU A 19 4.95 11.78 -1.55
C GLU A 19 3.85 10.74 -1.76
N LYS A 20 4.22 9.56 -2.27
CA LYS A 20 3.29 8.47 -2.54
C LYS A 20 3.04 7.64 -1.28
N ASN A 21 1.84 7.07 -1.18
CA ASN A 21 1.57 6.07 -0.16
C ASN A 21 2.31 4.78 -0.50
N ILE A 22 3.01 4.23 0.46
CA ILE A 22 3.77 2.98 0.32
C ILE A 22 3.08 1.88 1.12
N TYR A 23 2.81 0.78 0.45
CA TYR A 23 2.05 -0.34 0.99
C TYR A 23 2.87 -1.62 1.01
N GLU A 24 2.66 -2.43 2.03
CA GLU A 24 3.11 -3.82 2.05
C GLU A 24 1.91 -4.71 1.74
N VAL A 25 2.06 -5.61 0.77
CA VAL A 25 1.04 -6.59 0.41
C VAL A 25 1.05 -7.70 1.47
N LEU A 26 -0.07 -7.89 2.15
CA LEU A 26 -0.20 -8.89 3.22
C LEU A 26 -0.83 -10.18 2.74
N LYS A 27 -1.90 -10.12 1.96
CA LYS A 27 -2.60 -11.28 1.41
C LYS A 27 -3.17 -10.98 0.04
N ILE A 28 -3.26 -12.00 -0.78
CA ILE A 28 -3.76 -11.92 -2.16
C ILE A 28 -4.86 -12.96 -2.36
N GLY A 29 -5.87 -12.63 -3.16
CA GLY A 29 -6.91 -13.57 -3.56
C GLY A 29 -7.84 -13.95 -2.42
N VAL A 30 -8.12 -13.02 -1.53
CA VAL A 30 -8.98 -13.26 -0.36
C VAL A 30 -10.39 -12.70 -0.59
N LYS A 31 -11.36 -13.23 0.17
CA LYS A 31 -12.72 -12.72 0.23
C LYS A 31 -12.86 -11.82 1.44
N TRP A 32 -13.83 -10.91 1.42
CA TRP A 32 -14.09 -10.05 2.57
C TRP A 32 -14.35 -10.85 3.85
N ALA A 33 -15.08 -11.96 3.76
CA ALA A 33 -15.35 -12.81 4.91
C ALA A 33 -14.08 -13.30 5.61
N ASP A 34 -13.00 -13.53 4.86
CA ASP A 34 -11.71 -13.95 5.41
C ASP A 34 -11.03 -12.82 6.19
N LEU A 35 -11.44 -11.59 5.94
CA LEU A 35 -10.88 -10.40 6.58
C LEU A 35 -11.66 -9.93 7.80
N GLU A 36 -12.83 -10.50 8.07
CA GLU A 36 -13.67 -10.13 9.21
C GLU A 36 -12.97 -10.34 10.56
N LYS A 37 -12.03 -11.27 10.63
CA LYS A 37 -11.21 -11.49 11.82
C LYS A 37 -10.31 -10.31 12.17
N PHE A 38 -10.09 -9.39 11.22
CA PHE A 38 -9.36 -8.15 11.43
C PHE A 38 -10.31 -6.98 11.72
N SER A 39 -11.48 -7.27 12.24
CA SER A 39 -12.61 -6.38 12.49
C SER A 39 -12.19 -4.99 12.96
N GLY A 40 -12.67 -3.95 12.28
CA GLY A 40 -12.40 -2.56 12.59
C GLY A 40 -11.04 -2.05 12.11
N GLU A 41 -10.13 -2.94 11.71
CA GLU A 41 -8.78 -2.57 11.30
C GLU A 41 -8.62 -2.49 9.78
N VAL A 42 -9.46 -3.19 9.02
CA VAL A 42 -9.40 -3.23 7.56
C VAL A 42 -10.50 -2.36 6.96
N LYS A 43 -10.12 -1.45 6.08
CA LYS A 43 -11.07 -0.64 5.30
C LYS A 43 -11.10 -1.10 3.85
N TYR A 44 -12.30 -1.31 3.31
CA TYR A 44 -12.48 -1.50 1.87
C TYR A 44 -12.43 -0.13 1.20
N SER A 45 -11.48 0.07 0.30
CA SER A 45 -11.26 1.36 -0.36
C SER A 45 -11.66 1.39 -1.84
N GLY A 46 -12.31 0.33 -2.32
CA GLY A 46 -12.82 0.27 -3.69
C GLY A 46 -14.22 0.84 -3.84
N ASP A 47 -14.68 0.96 -5.09
CA ASP A 47 -16.01 1.49 -5.42
C ASP A 47 -17.09 0.41 -5.57
N GLY A 48 -16.70 -0.87 -5.58
CA GLY A 48 -17.62 -1.97 -5.77
C GLY A 48 -18.24 -2.50 -4.47
N ASP A 49 -19.02 -3.55 -4.60
CA ASP A 49 -19.60 -4.25 -3.45
C ASP A 49 -18.58 -5.25 -2.88
N PHE A 50 -17.97 -4.90 -1.75
CA PHE A 50 -16.97 -5.74 -1.10
C PHE A 50 -17.53 -7.09 -0.64
N MET A 51 -18.82 -7.18 -0.36
CA MET A 51 -19.46 -8.42 0.12
C MET A 51 -19.41 -9.54 -0.92
N THR A 52 -19.41 -9.18 -2.20
CA THR A 52 -19.35 -10.14 -3.31
C THR A 52 -17.96 -10.29 -3.90
N ALA A 53 -17.00 -9.50 -3.46
CA ALA A 53 -15.64 -9.55 -3.99
C ALA A 53 -14.95 -10.88 -3.61
N THR A 54 -14.30 -11.50 -4.60
CA THR A 54 -13.64 -12.81 -4.43
C THR A 54 -12.12 -12.78 -4.61
N ASN A 55 -11.58 -11.63 -5.03
CA ASN A 55 -10.15 -11.50 -5.31
C ASN A 55 -9.63 -10.18 -4.76
N LEU A 56 -9.65 -10.06 -3.45
CA LEU A 56 -9.16 -8.86 -2.77
C LEU A 56 -7.67 -9.00 -2.44
N VAL A 57 -6.99 -7.88 -2.42
CA VAL A 57 -5.63 -7.75 -1.90
C VAL A 57 -5.70 -7.00 -0.59
N LEU A 58 -5.17 -7.61 0.47
CA LEU A 58 -5.01 -6.97 1.77
C LEU A 58 -3.62 -6.34 1.82
N TYR A 59 -3.56 -5.05 2.11
CA TYR A 59 -2.29 -4.32 2.22
C TYR A 59 -2.34 -3.32 3.36
N ARG A 60 -1.16 -2.93 3.85
CA ARG A 60 -1.04 -1.93 4.92
C ARG A 60 -0.14 -0.79 4.50
N ASN A 61 -0.46 0.41 4.95
CA ASN A 61 0.40 1.57 4.74
C ASN A 61 1.52 1.54 5.78
N ILE A 62 2.78 1.49 5.34
CA ILE A 62 3.93 1.35 6.25
C ILE A 62 4.30 2.64 6.98
N PHE A 63 3.79 3.80 6.52
CA PHE A 63 4.05 5.10 7.14
C PHE A 63 2.88 5.64 7.97
N GLN A 64 1.73 4.97 7.98
CA GLN A 64 0.52 5.44 8.67
C GLN A 64 0.05 4.44 9.73
N ASN A 65 0.92 4.11 10.68
CA ASN A 65 0.60 3.23 11.81
C ASN A 65 -0.01 1.88 11.41
N GLY A 66 0.43 1.35 10.26
CA GLY A 66 0.00 0.06 9.80
C GLY A 66 -1.48 -0.03 9.42
N LYS A 67 -2.10 1.07 9.04
CA LYS A 67 -3.49 1.05 8.56
C LYS A 67 -3.65 0.06 7.43
N MET A 68 -4.63 -0.83 7.56
CA MET A 68 -4.89 -1.89 6.60
C MET A 68 -6.07 -1.55 5.69
N PHE A 69 -5.93 -1.93 4.43
CA PHE A 69 -6.93 -1.70 3.39
C PHE A 69 -7.11 -2.97 2.57
N ALA A 70 -8.30 -3.12 2.00
CA ALA A 70 -8.58 -4.17 1.01
C ALA A 70 -9.15 -3.54 -0.25
N ARG A 71 -8.67 -3.97 -1.41
CA ARG A 71 -9.19 -3.56 -2.73
C ARG A 71 -9.13 -4.74 -3.68
N GLU A 72 -9.96 -4.70 -4.71
CA GLU A 72 -9.93 -5.72 -5.73
C GLU A 72 -8.62 -5.70 -6.51
N TYR A 73 -8.06 -6.89 -6.75
CA TYR A 73 -6.81 -7.06 -7.49
C TYR A 73 -6.85 -6.33 -8.84
N GLU A 74 -7.93 -6.52 -9.59
CA GLU A 74 -8.10 -5.90 -10.91
C GLU A 74 -8.07 -4.38 -10.86
N ASP A 75 -8.61 -3.79 -9.79
CA ASP A 75 -8.61 -2.34 -9.63
C ASP A 75 -7.19 -1.79 -9.41
N ILE A 76 -6.48 -2.34 -8.44
CA ILE A 76 -5.13 -1.83 -8.10
C ILE A 76 -4.08 -2.16 -9.15
N SER A 77 -4.28 -3.22 -9.92
CA SER A 77 -3.37 -3.62 -11.01
C SER A 77 -3.70 -2.97 -12.34
N SER A 78 -4.74 -2.14 -12.42
CA SER A 78 -5.12 -1.48 -13.66
C SER A 78 -4.07 -0.44 -14.07
N GLU A 79 -3.92 -0.29 -15.39
CA GLU A 79 -3.04 0.73 -15.95
C GLU A 79 -3.67 2.11 -15.82
N LEU A 80 -2.85 3.08 -15.50
CA LEU A 80 -3.24 4.49 -15.54
C LEU A 80 -3.41 4.94 -16.99
N SER A 81 -4.23 5.97 -17.21
CA SER A 81 -4.31 6.61 -18.53
C SER A 81 -2.93 7.13 -18.94
N PRO A 82 -2.65 7.27 -20.26
CA PRO A 82 -1.36 7.80 -20.70
C PRO A 82 -1.00 9.15 -20.07
N GLU A 83 -1.99 10.02 -19.88
CA GLU A 83 -1.81 11.31 -19.23
C GLU A 83 -1.36 11.19 -17.78
N LYS A 84 -2.01 10.29 -17.01
CA LYS A 84 -1.66 10.04 -15.63
C LYS A 84 -0.32 9.32 -15.50
N GLN A 85 0.00 8.41 -16.42
CA GLN A 85 1.33 7.77 -16.43
C GLN A 85 2.44 8.80 -16.55
N LYS A 86 2.25 9.78 -17.39
CA LYS A 86 3.21 10.87 -17.61
C LYS A 86 3.27 11.81 -16.39
N GLU A 87 2.10 12.19 -15.86
CA GLU A 87 2.01 13.10 -14.72
C GLU A 87 2.64 12.53 -13.46
N PHE A 88 2.38 11.26 -13.18
CA PHE A 88 2.83 10.60 -11.93
C PHE A 88 4.04 9.69 -12.10
N ASN A 89 4.57 9.58 -13.32
CA ASN A 89 5.71 8.73 -13.64
C ASN A 89 5.52 7.29 -13.14
N GLN A 90 4.38 6.72 -13.43
CA GLN A 90 3.99 5.38 -12.98
C GLN A 90 3.03 4.76 -13.97
N THR A 91 3.10 3.44 -14.17
CA THR A 91 2.26 2.73 -15.15
C THR A 91 0.98 2.20 -14.52
N LEU A 92 1.09 1.52 -13.39
CA LEU A 92 -0.05 0.90 -12.70
C LEU A 92 -0.55 1.79 -11.56
N LYS A 93 -1.82 1.66 -11.23
CA LYS A 93 -2.44 2.37 -10.12
C LYS A 93 -1.71 2.12 -8.80
N VAL A 94 -1.37 0.86 -8.53
CA VAL A 94 -0.49 0.45 -7.43
C VAL A 94 0.62 -0.39 -8.05
N GLN A 95 1.84 0.08 -7.98
CA GLN A 95 2.97 -0.49 -8.69
C GLN A 95 4.05 -1.00 -7.74
N PRO A 96 4.60 -2.21 -7.98
CA PRO A 96 5.73 -2.70 -7.19
C PRO A 96 6.92 -1.74 -7.23
N LEU A 97 7.63 -1.63 -6.12
CA LEU A 97 8.84 -0.82 -6.03
C LEU A 97 10.02 -1.51 -6.73
N SER A 98 10.86 -0.72 -7.39
CA SER A 98 12.16 -1.21 -7.86
C SER A 98 13.11 -1.39 -6.69
N GLN A 99 14.24 -2.05 -6.90
CA GLN A 99 15.26 -2.23 -5.86
C GLN A 99 15.79 -0.87 -5.35
N GLU A 100 16.02 0.08 -6.25
CA GLU A 100 16.45 1.42 -5.88
C GLU A 100 15.41 2.14 -5.02
N GLU A 101 14.14 2.03 -5.41
CA GLU A 101 13.03 2.61 -4.65
C GLU A 101 12.88 2.00 -3.27
N LEU A 102 13.06 0.68 -3.16
CA LEU A 102 13.05 -0.02 -1.87
C LEU A 102 14.12 0.53 -0.94
N GLU A 103 15.33 0.74 -1.42
CA GLU A 103 16.43 1.29 -0.63
C GLU A 103 16.10 2.68 -0.11
N ILE A 104 15.54 3.54 -0.95
CA ILE A 104 15.13 4.89 -0.55
C ILE A 104 14.03 4.85 0.51
N VAL A 105 13.00 4.04 0.28
CA VAL A 105 11.85 3.92 1.19
C VAL A 105 12.29 3.40 2.57
N PHE A 106 13.08 2.34 2.59
CA PHE A 106 13.54 1.77 3.88
C PHE A 106 14.50 2.68 4.62
N SER A 107 15.34 3.43 3.91
CA SER A 107 16.19 4.43 4.53
C SER A 107 15.35 5.51 5.21
N GLU A 108 14.31 6.00 4.55
CA GLU A 108 13.39 7.00 5.11
C GLU A 108 12.58 6.43 6.27
N LYS A 109 12.08 5.22 6.16
CA LYS A 109 11.35 4.52 7.21
C LYS A 109 12.21 4.35 8.46
N PHE A 110 13.46 3.95 8.29
CA PHE A 110 14.41 3.80 9.39
C PHE A 110 14.65 5.13 10.12
N LYS A 111 14.85 6.23 9.40
CA LYS A 111 15.03 7.55 9.98
C LYS A 111 13.82 7.99 10.80
N LYS A 112 12.63 7.76 10.28
CA LYS A 112 11.37 8.12 10.93
C LYS A 112 11.17 7.31 12.20
N ASP A 113 11.39 6.01 12.17
CA ASP A 113 11.23 5.13 13.32
C ASP A 113 12.24 5.49 14.42
N LYS A 114 13.47 5.80 14.05
CA LYS A 114 14.51 6.23 14.97
C LYS A 114 14.13 7.54 15.68
N GLN A 115 13.60 8.50 14.92
CA GLN A 115 13.16 9.78 15.48
C GLN A 115 12.01 9.58 16.48
N GLU A 116 11.02 8.78 16.13
CA GLU A 116 9.89 8.48 17.00
C GLU A 116 10.35 7.79 18.30
N PHE A 117 11.31 6.89 18.19
CA PHE A 117 11.88 6.20 19.34
C PHE A 117 12.61 7.18 20.29
N GLU A 118 13.40 8.10 19.75
CA GLU A 118 14.10 9.11 20.54
C GLU A 118 13.14 10.09 21.22
N GLU A 119 12.07 10.50 20.52
CA GLU A 119 11.02 11.33 21.08
C GLU A 119 10.30 10.63 22.24
N ALA A 120 10.00 9.35 22.07
CA ALA A 120 9.38 8.54 23.11
C ALA A 120 10.26 8.43 24.36
N LYS A 121 11.59 8.33 24.21
CA LYS A 121 12.53 8.33 25.31
C LYS A 121 12.52 9.64 26.10
N GLN A 122 12.35 10.76 25.41
CA GLN A 122 12.34 12.08 26.06
C GLN A 122 11.09 12.34 26.88
N LYS A 123 10.03 11.58 26.67
CA LYS A 123 8.76 11.71 27.38
C LYS A 123 8.69 10.89 28.67
N ILE A 124 9.72 10.14 28.97
CA ILE A 124 9.77 9.30 30.18
C ILE A 124 10.44 10.09 31.35
#